data_c2d621d2cc665b8e7ad0533899f05484
#
_entry.id   c2d621d2cc665b8e7ad0533899f05484
#
_cell.length_a   1.000
_cell.length_b   1.000
_cell.length_c   1.000
_cell.angle_alpha   90.00
_cell.angle_beta   90.00
_cell.angle_gamma   90.00
#
_symmetry.space_group_name_H-M   'P 1'
#
loop_
_entity.id
_entity.type
_entity.pdbx_description
1 polymer ?
#
loop_
_entity_poly.entity_id
_entity_poly.type
_entity_poly.pdbx_seq_one_letter_code
_entity_poly.pdbx_strand_id
1 'polypeptide(L)'
;MISIPLHSTTNSYHLGNNREVVDASGAVTQVTNYYPFGAPYADTAASKGSDVQPYKYNGKELDLMHGLNTYDYGARQHDPILARWDRIDPLSEKYYSTSPYAYCMNNPVRFIDPDGQKPTKKEAAMIADDVYNATSGTLSGGWRRVATKSGAILNDVNSGLKSAVYGRWDAKQKKYTEFVYATAGTDFTSMEDWSNNIDQLSGDSKQYEQSIKNAKLLNGYFRNSELTFVGHSLGGGLASANSLATGRDAITFNAAGLSDETKTKHNLIKTSGRIDAYVVKGEALSNAQGQIGLKAEGNIQTIKVPIYFDITAKATSTDIALSLWKHTMGCVKYIFNK
;
A
#
# COMPACT_ATOMS: atom_id res chain seq x y z
N MET A 1 9.36 -23.55 -22.64
CA MET A 1 9.17 -23.77 -21.17
C MET A 1 10.54 -24.11 -20.61
N ILE A 2 11.17 -23.19 -19.90
CA ILE A 2 12.45 -23.43 -19.23
C ILE A 2 12.13 -24.21 -17.98
N SER A 3 12.53 -25.45 -17.85
CA SER A 3 12.40 -26.22 -16.63
C SER A 3 13.46 -25.75 -15.63
N ILE A 4 13.06 -25.02 -14.62
CA ILE A 4 13.91 -24.74 -13.46
C ILE A 4 14.18 -26.10 -12.78
N PRO A 5 15.43 -26.47 -12.46
CA PRO A 5 15.69 -27.67 -11.71
C PRO A 5 14.87 -27.68 -10.42
N LEU A 6 14.16 -28.75 -10.14
CA LEU A 6 13.20 -28.91 -9.04
C LEU A 6 13.79 -28.71 -7.63
N HIS A 7 15.08 -28.39 -7.49
CA HIS A 7 15.83 -28.35 -6.22
C HIS A 7 16.81 -27.18 -6.09
N SER A 8 16.59 -26.05 -6.78
CA SER A 8 17.39 -24.85 -6.50
C SER A 8 16.64 -23.85 -5.62
N THR A 9 17.32 -23.27 -4.65
CA THR A 9 16.80 -22.18 -3.82
C THR A 9 17.52 -20.89 -4.16
N THR A 10 16.81 -19.75 -4.02
CA THR A 10 17.38 -18.42 -4.23
C THR A 10 17.54 -17.69 -2.91
N ASN A 11 18.70 -17.11 -2.66
CA ASN A 11 18.92 -16.17 -1.58
C ASN A 11 18.59 -14.77 -2.09
N SER A 12 17.48 -14.23 -1.59
CA SER A 12 17.04 -12.87 -1.90
C SER A 12 17.50 -11.91 -0.82
N TYR A 13 18.05 -10.77 -1.23
CA TYR A 13 18.53 -9.71 -0.37
C TYR A 13 17.60 -8.49 -0.45
N HIS A 14 18.10 -7.33 -0.03
CA HIS A 14 17.38 -6.06 0.00
C HIS A 14 16.54 -5.84 -1.27
N LEU A 15 15.26 -5.50 -1.09
CA LEU A 15 14.26 -5.28 -2.14
C LEU A 15 13.93 -6.53 -3.00
N GLY A 16 14.19 -7.74 -2.50
CA GLY A 16 13.86 -8.97 -3.22
C GLY A 16 14.80 -9.31 -4.38
N ASN A 17 16.00 -8.75 -4.39
CA ASN A 17 17.01 -9.04 -5.41
C ASN A 17 17.59 -10.44 -5.21
N ASN A 18 17.47 -11.30 -6.19
CA ASN A 18 18.08 -12.64 -6.18
C ASN A 18 19.57 -12.51 -6.49
N ARG A 19 20.43 -12.69 -5.49
CA ARG A 19 21.88 -12.53 -5.61
C ARG A 19 22.61 -13.85 -5.74
N GLU A 20 22.08 -14.90 -5.15
CA GLU A 20 22.69 -16.21 -5.17
C GLU A 20 21.64 -17.27 -5.50
N VAL A 21 22.05 -18.25 -6.30
CA VAL A 21 21.27 -19.47 -6.56
C VAL A 21 22.11 -20.63 -6.02
N VAL A 22 21.50 -21.44 -5.18
CA VAL A 22 22.15 -22.62 -4.60
C VAL A 22 21.44 -23.89 -5.06
N ASP A 23 22.17 -24.94 -5.30
CA ASP A 23 21.61 -26.24 -5.64
C ASP A 23 21.16 -27.02 -4.39
N ALA A 24 20.65 -28.23 -4.58
CA ALA A 24 20.19 -29.09 -3.49
C ALA A 24 21.30 -29.51 -2.50
N SER A 25 22.56 -29.42 -2.90
CA SER A 25 23.72 -29.71 -2.03
C SER A 25 24.16 -28.48 -1.20
N GLY A 26 23.59 -27.29 -1.48
CA GLY A 26 23.98 -26.03 -0.89
C GLY A 26 25.14 -25.34 -1.62
N ALA A 27 25.59 -25.87 -2.78
CA ALA A 27 26.63 -25.22 -3.56
C ALA A 27 26.05 -24.02 -4.34
N VAL A 28 26.76 -22.91 -4.35
CA VAL A 28 26.38 -21.71 -5.11
C VAL A 28 26.61 -21.95 -6.59
N THR A 29 25.55 -21.94 -7.39
CA THR A 29 25.57 -22.18 -8.84
C THR A 29 25.52 -20.90 -9.66
N GLN A 30 25.01 -19.79 -9.09
CA GLN A 30 24.96 -18.49 -9.74
C GLN A 30 25.11 -17.38 -8.70
N VAL A 31 25.87 -16.33 -9.02
CA VAL A 31 25.96 -15.08 -8.26
C VAL A 31 25.68 -13.92 -9.20
N THR A 32 24.76 -13.03 -8.83
CA THR A 32 24.42 -11.85 -9.61
C THR A 32 24.50 -10.59 -8.74
N ASN A 33 25.26 -9.61 -9.17
CA ASN A 33 25.29 -8.28 -8.58
C ASN A 33 24.55 -7.29 -9.47
N TYR A 34 24.00 -6.21 -8.86
CA TYR A 34 23.17 -5.24 -9.57
C TYR A 34 23.63 -3.82 -9.32
N TYR A 35 23.62 -3.00 -10.38
CA TYR A 35 23.60 -1.56 -10.26
C TYR A 35 22.26 -1.10 -9.60
N PRO A 36 22.18 0.13 -9.08
CA PRO A 36 20.98 0.60 -8.37
C PRO A 36 19.67 0.41 -9.13
N PHE A 37 19.67 0.57 -10.45
CA PHE A 37 18.50 0.36 -11.32
C PHE A 37 18.35 -1.08 -11.84
N GLY A 38 19.10 -2.03 -11.30
CA GLY A 38 18.90 -3.44 -11.59
C GLY A 38 19.72 -3.99 -12.78
N ALA A 39 20.53 -3.18 -13.45
CA ALA A 39 21.43 -3.71 -14.46
C ALA A 39 22.40 -4.71 -13.81
N PRO A 40 22.45 -5.98 -14.27
CA PRO A 40 23.37 -6.96 -13.68
C PRO A 40 24.80 -6.66 -14.07
N TYR A 41 25.72 -6.82 -13.12
CA TYR A 41 27.16 -6.82 -13.36
C TYR A 41 27.79 -7.99 -12.60
N ALA A 42 28.92 -8.49 -13.11
CA ALA A 42 29.62 -9.64 -12.53
C ALA A 42 28.67 -10.83 -12.28
N ASP A 43 27.83 -11.14 -13.28
CA ASP A 43 26.96 -12.31 -13.25
C ASP A 43 27.83 -13.55 -13.55
N THR A 44 28.06 -14.37 -12.54
CA THR A 44 28.79 -15.62 -12.65
C THR A 44 27.81 -16.77 -12.55
N ALA A 45 27.48 -17.38 -13.68
CA ALA A 45 26.77 -18.65 -13.71
C ALA A 45 27.75 -19.79 -13.95
N ALA A 46 27.70 -20.82 -13.12
CA ALA A 46 28.50 -22.03 -13.27
C ALA A 46 28.07 -22.82 -14.55
N SER A 47 26.82 -22.67 -14.96
CA SER A 47 26.24 -23.29 -16.15
C SER A 47 25.84 -22.23 -17.18
N LYS A 48 26.12 -22.53 -18.44
CA LYS A 48 25.66 -21.75 -19.60
C LYS A 48 24.42 -22.42 -20.17
N GLY A 49 23.34 -21.68 -20.38
CA GLY A 49 22.15 -22.20 -21.07
C GLY A 49 20.88 -22.16 -20.23
N SER A 50 20.01 -23.17 -20.37
CA SER A 50 18.66 -23.23 -19.77
C SER A 50 18.62 -23.27 -18.23
N ASP A 51 19.75 -23.50 -17.58
CA ASP A 51 19.84 -23.68 -16.12
C ASP A 51 20.10 -22.37 -15.37
N VAL A 52 20.17 -21.24 -16.06
CA VAL A 52 20.36 -19.93 -15.45
C VAL A 52 19.03 -19.44 -14.89
N GLN A 53 19.01 -19.05 -13.62
CA GLN A 53 17.83 -18.48 -12.98
C GLN A 53 17.47 -17.13 -13.66
N PRO A 54 16.29 -17.03 -14.35
CA PRO A 54 15.92 -15.82 -15.06
C PRO A 54 15.38 -14.73 -14.14
N TYR A 55 14.85 -15.10 -12.95
CA TYR A 55 14.33 -14.14 -11.99
C TYR A 55 15.47 -13.51 -11.21
N LYS A 56 15.68 -12.21 -11.38
CA LYS A 56 16.85 -11.48 -10.87
C LYS A 56 16.47 -10.30 -9.98
N TYR A 57 16.56 -9.09 -10.49
CA TYR A 57 16.30 -7.84 -9.78
C TYR A 57 14.84 -7.73 -9.34
N ASN A 58 14.58 -7.42 -8.07
CA ASN A 58 13.25 -7.41 -7.43
C ASN A 58 12.46 -8.72 -7.63
N GLY A 59 13.14 -9.85 -7.87
CA GLY A 59 12.50 -11.12 -8.18
C GLY A 59 11.78 -11.14 -9.53
N LYS A 60 12.07 -10.20 -10.43
CA LYS A 60 11.47 -10.13 -11.76
C LYS A 60 12.29 -10.92 -12.78
N GLU A 61 11.58 -11.42 -13.79
CA GLU A 61 12.22 -12.13 -14.91
C GLU A 61 12.96 -11.14 -15.80
N LEU A 62 14.23 -11.44 -16.07
CA LEU A 62 15.04 -10.69 -17.03
C LEU A 62 14.84 -11.29 -18.40
N ASP A 63 14.19 -10.57 -19.29
CA ASP A 63 14.01 -10.94 -20.69
C ASP A 63 15.27 -10.60 -21.50
N LEU A 64 15.99 -11.63 -21.89
CA LEU A 64 17.20 -11.52 -22.74
C LEU A 64 16.87 -11.71 -24.23
N MET A 65 15.61 -11.99 -24.59
CA MET A 65 15.22 -12.29 -25.94
C MET A 65 15.49 -11.10 -26.86
N HIS A 66 16.12 -11.39 -27.99
CA HIS A 66 16.49 -10.39 -29.00
C HIS A 66 17.32 -9.19 -28.47
N GLY A 67 17.99 -9.36 -27.30
CA GLY A 67 18.82 -8.31 -26.70
C GLY A 67 18.03 -7.23 -25.99
N LEU A 68 16.77 -7.49 -25.62
CA LEU A 68 15.91 -6.55 -24.90
C LEU A 68 16.51 -6.17 -23.53
N ASN A 69 16.99 -7.15 -22.77
CA ASN A 69 17.59 -6.96 -21.45
C ASN A 69 16.69 -6.14 -20.48
N THR A 70 15.39 -6.38 -20.52
CA THR A 70 14.38 -5.68 -19.70
C THR A 70 13.77 -6.60 -18.66
N TYR A 71 13.29 -6.02 -17.54
CA TYR A 71 12.56 -6.76 -16.53
C TYR A 71 11.06 -6.63 -16.75
N ASP A 72 10.36 -7.75 -16.77
CA ASP A 72 8.89 -7.77 -16.86
C ASP A 72 8.26 -7.56 -15.49
N TYR A 73 7.57 -6.41 -15.31
CA TYR A 73 6.80 -6.10 -14.12
C TYR A 73 5.29 -6.32 -14.31
N GLY A 74 4.88 -6.85 -15.47
CA GLY A 74 3.49 -7.13 -15.83
C GLY A 74 2.84 -5.98 -16.60
N ALA A 75 2.63 -4.82 -15.99
CA ALA A 75 2.04 -3.67 -16.67
C ALA A 75 3.03 -2.94 -17.58
N ARG A 76 4.30 -2.91 -17.19
CA ARG A 76 5.41 -2.24 -17.93
C ARG A 76 6.65 -3.09 -17.89
N GLN A 77 7.56 -2.84 -18.83
CA GLN A 77 8.91 -3.39 -18.79
C GLN A 77 9.89 -2.33 -18.31
N HIS A 78 10.74 -2.72 -17.38
CA HIS A 78 11.79 -1.86 -16.85
C HIS A 78 13.08 -2.08 -17.62
N ASP A 79 13.60 -1.02 -18.23
CA ASP A 79 14.92 -1.02 -18.83
C ASP A 79 15.95 -0.58 -17.77
N PRO A 80 16.77 -1.51 -17.26
CA PRO A 80 17.72 -1.20 -16.18
C PRO A 80 18.94 -0.40 -16.66
N ILE A 81 19.21 -0.37 -17.98
CA ILE A 81 20.31 0.39 -18.58
C ILE A 81 19.89 1.85 -18.76
N LEU A 82 18.68 2.07 -19.31
CA LEU A 82 18.12 3.41 -19.45
C LEU A 82 17.52 3.94 -18.14
N ALA A 83 17.45 3.11 -17.08
CA ALA A 83 16.95 3.45 -15.76
C ALA A 83 15.48 3.97 -15.77
N ARG A 84 14.64 3.38 -16.64
CA ARG A 84 13.27 3.85 -16.86
C ARG A 84 12.33 2.74 -17.33
N TRP A 85 11.03 3.05 -17.32
CA TRP A 85 10.01 2.23 -17.97
C TRP A 85 10.06 2.35 -19.50
N ASP A 86 9.69 1.28 -20.19
CA ASP A 86 9.61 1.19 -21.67
C ASP A 86 8.47 2.02 -22.26
N ARG A 87 7.43 2.27 -21.45
CA ARG A 87 6.20 2.98 -21.85
C ARG A 87 5.72 3.94 -20.77
N ILE A 88 4.80 4.82 -21.17
CA ILE A 88 4.15 5.78 -20.29
C ILE A 88 3.43 5.04 -19.17
N ASP A 89 3.57 5.55 -17.93
CA ASP A 89 2.80 5.08 -16.78
C ASP A 89 1.30 5.25 -17.09
N PRO A 90 0.50 4.17 -17.04
CA PRO A 90 -0.95 4.28 -17.17
C PRO A 90 -1.58 5.28 -16.19
N LEU A 91 -0.86 5.61 -15.12
CA LEU A 91 -1.25 6.56 -14.09
C LEU A 91 -0.53 7.91 -14.18
N SER A 92 0.19 8.19 -15.28
CA SER A 92 1.03 9.38 -15.46
C SER A 92 0.29 10.71 -15.26
N GLU A 93 -0.99 10.77 -15.61
CA GLU A 93 -1.83 11.96 -15.39
C GLU A 93 -1.99 12.34 -13.91
N LYS A 94 -1.53 11.48 -12.98
CA LYS A 94 -1.61 11.71 -11.54
C LYS A 94 -0.30 12.21 -10.93
N TYR A 95 0.79 12.21 -11.70
CA TYR A 95 2.14 12.52 -11.23
C TYR A 95 2.82 13.59 -12.11
N TYR A 96 2.19 14.74 -12.30
CA TYR A 96 2.68 15.84 -13.15
C TYR A 96 4.10 16.31 -12.81
N SER A 97 4.57 16.08 -11.59
CA SER A 97 5.92 16.46 -11.15
C SER A 97 6.99 15.40 -11.45
N THR A 98 6.59 14.24 -11.99
CA THR A 98 7.51 13.10 -12.24
C THR A 98 7.36 12.67 -13.68
N SER A 99 8.48 12.38 -14.34
CA SER A 99 8.44 11.82 -15.69
C SER A 99 7.55 10.56 -15.75
N PRO A 100 6.67 10.44 -16.74
CA PRO A 100 5.82 9.24 -16.89
C PRO A 100 6.62 7.96 -17.17
N TYR A 101 7.89 8.07 -17.44
CA TYR A 101 8.81 6.96 -17.64
C TYR A 101 9.71 6.69 -16.43
N ALA A 102 9.64 7.49 -15.36
CA ALA A 102 10.53 7.34 -14.21
C ALA A 102 10.24 6.04 -13.44
N TYR A 103 11.25 5.18 -13.33
CA TYR A 103 11.22 4.02 -12.44
C TYR A 103 11.44 4.45 -11.00
N CYS A 104 10.55 4.04 -10.09
CA CYS A 104 10.66 4.30 -8.64
C CYS A 104 10.99 5.76 -8.28
N MET A 105 10.44 6.75 -9.03
CA MET A 105 10.74 8.19 -8.86
C MET A 105 12.25 8.49 -8.87
N ASN A 106 13.02 7.76 -9.68
CA ASN A 106 14.49 7.82 -9.74
C ASN A 106 15.20 7.47 -8.43
N ASN A 107 14.57 6.73 -7.54
CA ASN A 107 15.16 6.25 -6.29
C ASN A 107 14.93 4.75 -6.06
N PRO A 108 15.50 3.87 -6.92
CA PRO A 108 15.27 2.43 -6.89
C PRO A 108 15.94 1.71 -5.73
N VAL A 109 16.84 2.39 -5.01
CA VAL A 109 17.46 1.85 -3.78
C VAL A 109 16.49 1.90 -2.60
N ARG A 110 15.51 2.81 -2.66
CA ARG A 110 14.54 3.04 -1.59
C ARG A 110 13.15 2.50 -1.92
N PHE A 111 12.78 2.46 -3.19
CA PHE A 111 11.45 2.11 -3.65
C PHE A 111 11.49 0.91 -4.60
N ILE A 112 10.44 0.11 -4.54
CA ILE A 112 10.09 -0.90 -5.52
C ILE A 112 8.77 -0.49 -6.16
N ASP A 113 8.57 -0.84 -7.42
CA ASP A 113 7.27 -0.85 -8.09
C ASP A 113 6.98 -2.31 -8.47
N PRO A 114 6.25 -3.08 -7.66
CA PRO A 114 6.24 -4.54 -7.75
C PRO A 114 5.51 -5.12 -8.94
N ASP A 115 4.55 -4.38 -9.49
CA ASP A 115 3.72 -4.80 -10.62
C ASP A 115 3.55 -3.71 -11.69
N GLY A 116 4.26 -2.59 -11.53
CA GLY A 116 4.06 -1.40 -12.37
C GLY A 116 2.72 -0.69 -12.08
N GLN A 117 2.01 -1.06 -11.00
CA GLN A 117 0.76 -0.45 -10.56
C GLN A 117 0.59 -0.64 -9.05
N LYS A 118 0.31 0.44 -8.33
CA LYS A 118 -0.20 0.40 -6.94
C LYS A 118 -1.69 0.75 -6.95
N PRO A 119 -2.46 0.44 -5.87
CA PRO A 119 -3.83 0.92 -5.79
C PRO A 119 -3.80 2.44 -5.94
N THR A 120 -4.55 2.93 -6.92
CA THR A 120 -4.69 4.37 -7.12
C THR A 120 -5.40 4.97 -5.91
N LYS A 121 -5.17 6.26 -5.64
CA LYS A 121 -5.91 6.96 -4.57
C LYS A 121 -7.43 6.84 -4.72
N LYS A 122 -7.93 6.78 -5.95
CA LYS A 122 -9.35 6.54 -6.26
C LYS A 122 -9.79 5.14 -5.85
N GLU A 123 -9.04 4.12 -6.21
CA GLU A 123 -9.33 2.73 -5.81
C GLU A 123 -9.19 2.54 -4.29
N ALA A 124 -8.15 3.12 -3.69
CA ALA A 124 -7.98 3.10 -2.24
C ALA A 124 -9.16 3.79 -1.52
N ALA A 125 -9.67 4.92 -2.05
CA ALA A 125 -10.84 5.59 -1.49
C ALA A 125 -12.10 4.73 -1.61
N MET A 126 -12.30 4.02 -2.74
CA MET A 126 -13.43 3.08 -2.87
C MET A 126 -13.31 1.89 -1.92
N ILE A 127 -12.11 1.34 -1.73
CA ILE A 127 -11.85 0.26 -0.79
C ILE A 127 -12.06 0.74 0.66
N ALA A 128 -11.59 1.95 0.99
CA ALA A 128 -11.79 2.56 2.31
C ALA A 128 -13.27 2.82 2.64
N ASP A 129 -14.11 3.04 1.64
CA ASP A 129 -15.57 3.16 1.79
C ASP A 129 -16.25 1.79 1.89
N ASP A 130 -15.88 0.84 1.03
CA ASP A 130 -16.48 -0.49 1.00
C ASP A 130 -16.26 -1.26 2.32
N VAL A 131 -15.17 -1.00 3.05
CA VAL A 131 -14.91 -1.68 4.32
C VAL A 131 -15.97 -1.37 5.39
N TYR A 132 -16.63 -0.21 5.34
CA TYR A 132 -17.74 0.13 6.24
C TYR A 132 -19.00 -0.66 5.92
N ASN A 133 -19.34 -0.75 4.64
CA ASN A 133 -20.58 -1.37 4.17
C ASN A 133 -20.25 -2.30 3.00
N ALA A 134 -20.19 -3.61 3.28
CA ALA A 134 -19.88 -4.60 2.26
C ALA A 134 -20.82 -4.47 1.07
N THR A 135 -20.31 -4.05 -0.08
CA THR A 135 -21.01 -4.19 -1.35
C THR A 135 -20.74 -5.57 -1.90
N SER A 136 -21.78 -6.22 -2.42
CA SER A 136 -21.61 -7.50 -3.12
C SER A 136 -21.06 -7.23 -4.51
N GLY A 137 -19.86 -7.72 -4.82
CA GLY A 137 -19.35 -7.67 -6.18
C GLY A 137 -17.91 -7.22 -6.32
N THR A 138 -17.58 -6.82 -7.54
CA THR A 138 -16.25 -6.34 -7.92
C THR A 138 -16.24 -4.82 -7.91
N LEU A 139 -15.31 -4.23 -7.17
CA LEU A 139 -15.04 -2.80 -7.22
C LEU A 139 -14.29 -2.46 -8.52
N SER A 140 -14.29 -1.16 -8.87
CA SER A 140 -13.51 -0.66 -10.01
C SER A 140 -12.03 -1.07 -9.90
N GLY A 141 -11.39 -1.36 -11.02
CA GLY A 141 -9.99 -1.83 -11.04
C GLY A 141 -9.83 -3.31 -10.75
N GLY A 142 -10.91 -4.09 -10.74
CA GLY A 142 -10.87 -5.55 -10.52
C GLY A 142 -10.74 -5.96 -9.04
N TRP A 143 -10.88 -5.01 -8.11
CA TRP A 143 -10.81 -5.27 -6.69
C TRP A 143 -12.05 -6.00 -6.18
N ARG A 144 -11.83 -6.98 -5.33
CA ARG A 144 -12.90 -7.71 -4.62
C ARG A 144 -12.43 -8.18 -3.26
N ARG A 145 -13.37 -8.36 -2.33
CA ARG A 145 -13.05 -8.96 -1.02
C ARG A 145 -12.59 -10.40 -1.20
N VAL A 146 -11.55 -10.77 -0.46
CA VAL A 146 -10.99 -12.13 -0.47
C VAL A 146 -10.89 -12.70 0.93
N ALA A 147 -11.23 -13.97 1.06
CA ALA A 147 -10.97 -14.72 2.29
C ALA A 147 -9.49 -15.14 2.32
N THR A 148 -8.88 -15.11 3.49
CA THR A 148 -7.50 -15.53 3.70
C THR A 148 -7.42 -16.64 4.75
N LYS A 149 -6.41 -17.49 4.64
CA LYS A 149 -6.06 -18.50 5.66
C LYS A 149 -4.89 -18.00 6.54
N SER A 150 -4.73 -16.70 6.67
CA SER A 150 -3.63 -16.07 7.42
C SER A 150 -3.74 -16.19 8.93
N GLY A 151 -4.91 -16.58 9.45
CA GLY A 151 -5.22 -16.54 10.89
C GLY A 151 -5.59 -15.14 11.41
N ALA A 152 -5.69 -14.13 10.54
CA ALA A 152 -6.12 -12.78 10.92
C ALA A 152 -7.61 -12.75 11.29
N ILE A 153 -7.94 -12.07 12.39
CA ILE A 153 -9.33 -11.86 12.85
C ILE A 153 -9.78 -10.51 12.28
N LEU A 154 -10.45 -10.54 11.13
CA LEU A 154 -10.79 -9.33 10.36
C LEU A 154 -11.92 -8.51 11.00
N ASN A 155 -12.88 -9.18 11.66
CA ASN A 155 -13.96 -8.53 12.38
C ASN A 155 -13.97 -9.09 13.81
N ASP A 156 -13.72 -8.23 14.77
CA ASP A 156 -13.63 -8.61 16.17
C ASP A 156 -14.52 -7.71 17.03
N VAL A 157 -15.59 -8.30 17.54
CA VAL A 157 -16.57 -7.59 18.39
C VAL A 157 -15.94 -7.10 19.70
N ASN A 158 -14.96 -7.83 20.24
CA ASN A 158 -14.34 -7.48 21.54
C ASN A 158 -13.44 -6.26 21.46
N SER A 159 -12.80 -6.03 20.31
CA SER A 159 -12.00 -4.84 20.06
C SER A 159 -12.75 -3.76 19.27
N GLY A 160 -13.91 -4.11 18.68
CA GLY A 160 -14.63 -3.24 17.75
C GLY A 160 -13.95 -3.10 16.38
N LEU A 161 -12.93 -3.92 16.09
CA LEU A 161 -12.24 -3.87 14.80
C LEU A 161 -13.14 -4.38 13.68
N LYS A 162 -13.31 -3.56 12.65
CA LYS A 162 -13.96 -3.91 11.39
C LYS A 162 -12.97 -3.72 10.25
N SER A 163 -12.66 -4.79 9.54
CA SER A 163 -11.65 -4.77 8.48
C SER A 163 -11.93 -5.82 7.41
N ALA A 164 -11.26 -5.69 6.26
CA ALA A 164 -11.36 -6.67 5.19
C ALA A 164 -10.06 -6.74 4.38
N VAL A 165 -9.85 -7.88 3.73
CA VAL A 165 -8.79 -8.04 2.75
C VAL A 165 -9.40 -7.99 1.36
N TYR A 166 -8.76 -7.25 0.46
CA TYR A 166 -9.12 -7.14 -0.94
C TYR A 166 -7.99 -7.66 -1.81
N GLY A 167 -8.33 -8.27 -2.94
CA GLY A 167 -7.38 -8.67 -3.96
C GLY A 167 -7.79 -8.11 -5.31
N ARG A 168 -6.80 -7.67 -6.11
CA ARG A 168 -7.02 -7.29 -7.50
C ARG A 168 -6.94 -8.53 -8.39
N TRP A 169 -8.06 -8.86 -9.03
CA TRP A 169 -8.12 -10.00 -9.94
C TRP A 169 -7.63 -9.63 -11.34
N ASP A 170 -6.60 -10.31 -11.80
CA ASP A 170 -6.18 -10.23 -13.20
C ASP A 170 -6.83 -11.37 -14.01
N ALA A 171 -7.73 -10.98 -14.93
CA ALA A 171 -8.49 -11.93 -15.74
C ALA A 171 -7.60 -12.67 -16.77
N LYS A 172 -6.50 -12.05 -17.23
CA LYS A 172 -5.56 -12.68 -18.19
C LYS A 172 -4.70 -13.73 -17.50
N GLN A 173 -4.17 -13.40 -16.32
CA GLN A 173 -3.32 -14.30 -15.53
C GLN A 173 -4.14 -15.28 -14.68
N LYS A 174 -5.46 -15.07 -14.55
CA LYS A 174 -6.39 -15.85 -13.69
C LYS A 174 -5.89 -15.97 -12.24
N LYS A 175 -5.32 -14.89 -11.70
CA LYS A 175 -4.82 -14.85 -10.32
C LYS A 175 -4.99 -13.45 -9.71
N TYR A 176 -4.83 -13.37 -8.40
CA TYR A 176 -4.70 -12.10 -7.71
C TYR A 176 -3.26 -11.60 -7.83
N THR A 177 -3.08 -10.32 -8.19
CA THR A 177 -1.78 -9.68 -8.42
C THR A 177 -1.31 -8.86 -7.24
N GLU A 178 -2.23 -8.25 -6.51
CA GLU A 178 -1.94 -7.43 -5.34
C GLU A 178 -3.07 -7.50 -4.32
N PHE A 179 -2.79 -7.08 -3.09
CA PHE A 179 -3.72 -7.14 -1.97
C PHE A 179 -3.78 -5.83 -1.20
N VAL A 180 -4.93 -5.57 -0.60
CA VAL A 180 -5.14 -4.46 0.33
C VAL A 180 -5.75 -5.02 1.60
N TYR A 181 -5.19 -4.64 2.76
CA TYR A 181 -5.86 -4.79 4.04
C TYR A 181 -6.45 -3.44 4.42
N ALA A 182 -7.77 -3.35 4.42
CA ALA A 182 -8.51 -2.14 4.72
C ALA A 182 -9.12 -2.21 6.12
N THR A 183 -9.03 -1.08 6.84
CA THR A 183 -9.57 -0.90 8.19
C THR A 183 -10.62 0.22 8.19
N ALA A 184 -11.81 -0.07 8.74
CA ALA A 184 -12.86 0.93 8.94
C ALA A 184 -12.54 1.81 10.16
N GLY A 185 -12.92 3.07 10.08
CA GLY A 185 -13.03 3.93 11.25
C GLY A 185 -14.33 3.69 12.00
N THR A 186 -14.60 4.50 13.00
CA THR A 186 -15.87 4.50 13.72
C THR A 186 -16.99 5.06 12.83
N ASP A 187 -18.19 4.48 12.90
CA ASP A 187 -19.37 5.03 12.25
C ASP A 187 -19.84 6.26 13.05
N PHE A 188 -19.46 7.45 12.59
CA PHE A 188 -19.83 8.70 13.21
C PHE A 188 -21.26 9.09 12.83
N THR A 189 -22.22 8.58 13.58
CA THR A 189 -23.61 8.99 13.45
C THR A 189 -23.99 10.12 14.41
N SER A 190 -23.17 10.40 15.42
CA SER A 190 -23.39 11.49 16.39
C SER A 190 -22.10 12.22 16.80
N MET A 191 -22.22 13.49 17.20
CA MET A 191 -21.10 14.28 17.76
C MET A 191 -20.63 13.77 19.13
N GLU A 192 -21.49 13.09 19.88
CA GLU A 192 -21.15 12.50 21.18
C GLU A 192 -20.20 11.32 21.04
N ASP A 193 -20.38 10.49 19.99
CA ASP A 193 -19.47 9.40 19.68
C ASP A 193 -18.06 9.91 19.29
N TRP A 194 -17.99 11.15 18.80
CA TRP A 194 -16.73 11.77 18.37
C TRP A 194 -15.86 12.20 19.55
N SER A 195 -16.45 12.80 20.60
CA SER A 195 -15.71 13.18 21.82
C SER A 195 -15.21 11.96 22.57
N ASN A 196 -16.02 10.89 22.65
CA ASN A 196 -15.65 9.64 23.29
C ASN A 196 -14.54 8.87 22.53
N ASN A 197 -14.41 9.09 21.22
CA ASN A 197 -13.36 8.45 20.40
C ASN A 197 -12.01 9.17 20.43
N ILE A 198 -11.96 10.43 20.86
CA ILE A 198 -10.68 11.11 21.14
C ILE A 198 -9.99 10.46 22.34
N ASP A 199 -10.73 10.00 23.35
CA ASP A 199 -10.17 9.24 24.48
C ASP A 199 -9.65 7.85 24.11
N GLN A 200 -10.10 7.28 22.99
CA GLN A 200 -9.52 6.04 22.41
C GLN A 200 -8.14 6.25 21.77
N LEU A 201 -7.67 7.48 21.63
CA LEU A 201 -6.30 7.81 21.24
C LEU A 201 -5.28 7.54 22.37
N SER A 202 -5.76 7.24 23.59
CA SER A 202 -4.91 6.71 24.65
C SER A 202 -4.41 5.32 24.26
N GLY A 203 -3.10 5.05 24.45
CA GLY A 203 -2.38 3.86 23.95
C GLY A 203 -2.94 2.47 24.26
N ASP A 204 -4.12 2.35 24.88
CA ASP A 204 -4.76 1.10 25.30
C ASP A 204 -5.85 0.58 24.34
N SER A 205 -5.92 1.10 23.12
CA SER A 205 -6.92 0.67 22.14
C SER A 205 -6.70 -0.78 21.70
N LYS A 206 -7.63 -1.66 22.09
CA LYS A 206 -7.67 -3.06 21.59
C LYS A 206 -7.78 -3.16 20.08
N GLN A 207 -8.33 -2.13 19.42
CA GLN A 207 -8.41 -2.08 17.96
C GLN A 207 -7.02 -1.97 17.32
N TYR A 208 -6.13 -1.10 17.87
CA TYR A 208 -4.74 -1.00 17.39
C TYR A 208 -3.99 -2.31 17.59
N GLU A 209 -4.10 -2.91 18.76
CA GLU A 209 -3.46 -4.19 19.06
C GLU A 209 -3.89 -5.28 18.08
N GLN A 210 -5.20 -5.46 17.88
CA GLN A 210 -5.74 -6.48 16.98
C GLN A 210 -5.39 -6.18 15.52
N SER A 211 -5.47 -4.92 15.08
CA SER A 211 -5.15 -4.52 13.71
C SER A 211 -3.67 -4.75 13.38
N ILE A 212 -2.76 -4.38 14.27
CA ILE A 212 -1.32 -4.59 14.11
C ILE A 212 -1.00 -6.10 14.08
N LYS A 213 -1.64 -6.90 14.94
CA LYS A 213 -1.51 -8.36 14.92
C LYS A 213 -1.95 -8.94 13.57
N ASN A 214 -3.10 -8.52 13.06
CA ASN A 214 -3.58 -8.89 11.74
C ASN A 214 -2.61 -8.49 10.63
N ALA A 215 -2.10 -7.25 10.67
CA ALA A 215 -1.16 -6.75 9.68
C ALA A 215 0.13 -7.59 9.62
N LYS A 216 0.68 -7.99 10.76
CA LYS A 216 1.85 -8.87 10.83
C LYS A 216 1.56 -10.26 10.26
N LEU A 217 0.41 -10.86 10.57
CA LEU A 217 -0.02 -12.15 10.02
C LEU A 217 -0.21 -12.07 8.50
N LEU A 218 -0.89 -11.02 8.01
CA LEU A 218 -1.11 -10.80 6.59
C LEU A 218 0.19 -10.50 5.84
N ASN A 219 1.11 -9.74 6.44
CA ASN A 219 2.43 -9.49 5.87
C ASN A 219 3.22 -10.79 5.68
N GLY A 220 3.17 -11.69 6.64
CA GLY A 220 3.77 -13.04 6.52
C GLY A 220 3.07 -13.90 5.46
N TYR A 221 1.74 -13.86 5.40
CA TYR A 221 0.94 -14.62 4.45
C TYR A 221 1.16 -14.14 3.00
N PHE A 222 1.20 -12.83 2.78
CA PHE A 222 1.43 -12.18 1.48
C PHE A 222 2.89 -11.76 1.27
N ARG A 223 3.86 -12.48 1.86
CA ARG A 223 5.28 -12.11 1.78
C ARG A 223 5.81 -11.92 0.36
N ASN A 224 5.27 -12.69 -0.60
CA ASN A 224 5.67 -12.68 -2.01
C ASN A 224 4.67 -11.91 -2.90
N SER A 225 3.80 -11.09 -2.30
CA SER A 225 2.81 -10.29 -3.01
C SER A 225 2.82 -8.87 -2.47
N GLU A 226 2.31 -7.94 -3.27
CA GLU A 226 2.04 -6.60 -2.78
C GLU A 226 0.91 -6.62 -1.76
N LEU A 227 1.14 -5.92 -0.65
CA LEU A 227 0.14 -5.66 0.37
C LEU A 227 0.20 -4.19 0.75
N THR A 228 -0.89 -3.47 0.55
CA THR A 228 -1.05 -2.06 0.93
C THR A 228 -2.09 -1.96 2.04
N PHE A 229 -1.86 -1.08 3.02
CA PHE A 229 -2.86 -0.78 4.04
C PHE A 229 -3.68 0.44 3.63
N VAL A 230 -4.99 0.36 3.85
CA VAL A 230 -5.92 1.44 3.48
C VAL A 230 -6.88 1.71 4.63
N GLY A 231 -7.17 2.99 4.89
CA GLY A 231 -8.17 3.34 5.91
C GLY A 231 -8.56 4.80 5.91
N HIS A 232 -9.72 5.06 6.51
CA HIS A 232 -10.29 6.39 6.68
C HIS A 232 -10.54 6.68 8.17
N SER A 233 -10.34 7.90 8.59
CA SER A 233 -10.59 8.33 9.98
C SER A 233 -9.75 7.52 10.99
N LEU A 234 -10.35 6.93 12.02
CA LEU A 234 -9.67 6.01 12.93
C LEU A 234 -9.06 4.82 12.17
N GLY A 235 -9.75 4.28 11.15
CA GLY A 235 -9.21 3.24 10.28
C GLY A 235 -7.96 3.69 9.51
N GLY A 236 -7.84 4.97 9.20
CA GLY A 236 -6.62 5.56 8.65
C GLY A 236 -5.45 5.55 9.65
N GLY A 237 -5.73 5.82 10.92
CA GLY A 237 -4.75 5.65 12.01
C GLY A 237 -4.30 4.20 12.15
N LEU A 238 -5.24 3.24 12.12
CA LEU A 238 -4.95 1.80 12.13
C LEU A 238 -4.08 1.39 10.93
N ALA A 239 -4.40 1.86 9.72
CA ALA A 239 -3.61 1.60 8.51
C ALA A 239 -2.18 2.17 8.62
N SER A 240 -2.04 3.37 9.21
CA SER A 240 -0.73 3.98 9.49
C SER A 240 0.09 3.13 10.47
N ALA A 241 -0.53 2.69 11.57
CA ALA A 241 0.12 1.81 12.55
C ALA A 241 0.55 0.47 11.93
N ASN A 242 -0.30 -0.11 11.07
CA ASN A 242 0.00 -1.34 10.33
C ASN A 242 1.22 -1.17 9.41
N SER A 243 1.31 -0.03 8.72
CA SER A 243 2.46 0.33 7.89
C SER A 243 3.74 0.43 8.70
N LEU A 244 3.71 1.17 9.81
CA LEU A 244 4.87 1.32 10.71
C LEU A 244 5.30 -0.02 11.32
N ALA A 245 4.35 -0.92 11.62
CA ALA A 245 4.63 -2.22 12.22
C ALA A 245 5.20 -3.25 11.25
N THR A 246 5.02 -3.09 9.93
CA THR A 246 5.33 -4.12 8.92
C THR A 246 6.30 -3.66 7.85
N GLY A 247 6.46 -2.34 7.67
CA GLY A 247 7.25 -1.77 6.57
C GLY A 247 6.56 -1.75 5.22
N ARG A 248 5.27 -2.14 5.15
CA ARG A 248 4.44 -2.06 3.94
C ARG A 248 3.84 -0.67 3.78
N ASP A 249 3.46 -0.32 2.57
CA ASP A 249 2.85 0.98 2.25
C ASP A 249 1.44 1.15 2.81
N ALA A 250 1.03 2.40 3.02
CA ALA A 250 -0.35 2.74 3.35
C ALA A 250 -0.87 3.95 2.55
N ILE A 251 -2.18 3.95 2.30
CA ILE A 251 -2.93 5.08 1.75
C ILE A 251 -4.06 5.40 2.70
N THR A 252 -4.08 6.61 3.23
CA THR A 252 -5.03 6.99 4.27
C THR A 252 -5.80 8.25 3.92
N PHE A 253 -7.03 8.35 4.42
CA PHE A 253 -7.93 9.47 4.17
C PHE A 253 -8.42 10.06 5.48
N ASN A 254 -8.24 11.38 5.69
CA ASN A 254 -8.63 12.08 6.91
C ASN A 254 -8.24 11.28 8.17
N ALA A 255 -7.04 10.73 8.18
CA ALA A 255 -6.62 9.73 9.15
C ALA A 255 -6.41 10.33 10.55
N ALA A 256 -6.77 9.55 11.56
CA ALA A 256 -6.36 9.83 12.93
C ALA A 256 -4.83 9.76 13.07
N GLY A 257 -4.26 10.69 13.80
CA GLY A 257 -2.86 10.67 14.19
C GLY A 257 -2.59 9.60 15.24
N LEU A 258 -1.34 9.16 15.32
CA LEU A 258 -0.87 8.22 16.33
C LEU A 258 -0.24 8.98 17.50
N SER A 259 -0.68 8.71 18.72
CA SER A 259 -0.02 9.22 19.92
C SER A 259 1.37 8.58 20.09
N ASP A 260 2.28 9.28 20.76
CA ASP A 260 3.60 8.74 21.07
C ASP A 260 3.50 7.52 21.99
N GLU A 261 2.47 7.45 22.81
CA GLU A 261 2.15 6.34 23.68
C GLU A 261 1.79 5.09 22.89
N THR A 262 0.92 5.21 21.87
CA THR A 262 0.61 4.13 20.93
C THR A 262 1.86 3.67 20.17
N LYS A 263 2.67 4.61 19.68
CA LYS A 263 3.93 4.29 18.98
C LYS A 263 4.89 3.52 19.86
N THR A 264 5.07 3.95 21.10
CA THR A 264 5.97 3.31 22.07
C THR A 264 5.47 1.93 22.46
N LYS A 265 4.20 1.81 22.84
CA LYS A 265 3.58 0.56 23.27
C LYS A 265 3.67 -0.54 22.23
N HIS A 266 3.45 -0.21 20.96
CA HIS A 266 3.47 -1.15 19.86
C HIS A 266 4.80 -1.23 19.12
N ASN A 267 5.82 -0.52 19.61
CA ASN A 267 7.15 -0.42 18.98
C ASN A 267 7.06 -0.02 17.50
N LEU A 268 6.25 1.02 17.23
CA LEU A 268 6.05 1.54 15.87
C LEU A 268 7.17 2.51 15.51
N ILE A 269 8.22 1.97 14.92
CA ILE A 269 9.35 2.76 14.44
C ILE A 269 9.11 3.13 12.97
N LYS A 270 9.67 4.25 12.54
CA LYS A 270 9.63 4.63 11.11
C LYS A 270 10.35 3.56 10.28
N THR A 271 9.59 2.77 9.58
CA THR A 271 10.05 1.70 8.69
C THR A 271 10.16 2.18 7.24
N SER A 272 10.51 1.28 6.33
CA SER A 272 10.64 1.58 4.89
C SER A 272 9.30 1.85 4.20
N GLY A 273 8.16 1.48 4.81
CA GLY A 273 6.84 1.70 4.24
C GLY A 273 6.52 3.18 4.04
N ARG A 274 5.94 3.51 2.89
CA ARG A 274 5.46 4.85 2.59
C ARG A 274 4.00 4.99 3.02
N ILE A 275 3.69 6.07 3.72
CA ILE A 275 2.32 6.44 4.08
C ILE A 275 1.94 7.69 3.29
N ASP A 276 0.97 7.57 2.38
CA ASP A 276 0.37 8.70 1.67
C ASP A 276 -0.93 9.07 2.37
N ALA A 277 -0.93 10.18 3.09
CA ALA A 277 -2.06 10.65 3.88
C ALA A 277 -2.78 11.80 3.15
N TYR A 278 -4.01 11.55 2.72
CA TYR A 278 -4.87 12.55 2.07
C TYR A 278 -5.81 13.17 3.10
N VAL A 279 -5.65 14.48 3.35
CA VAL A 279 -6.43 15.22 4.34
C VAL A 279 -7.22 16.33 3.66
N VAL A 280 -8.54 16.31 3.80
CA VAL A 280 -9.41 17.36 3.27
C VAL A 280 -9.25 18.62 4.13
N LYS A 281 -8.93 19.75 3.49
CA LYS A 281 -8.72 21.02 4.19
C LYS A 281 -9.94 21.42 5.02
N GLY A 282 -9.75 21.58 6.33
CA GLY A 282 -10.80 22.03 7.27
C GLY A 282 -11.78 20.92 7.66
N GLU A 283 -11.40 19.63 7.53
CA GLU A 283 -12.19 18.53 8.07
C GLU A 283 -12.07 18.44 9.61
N ALA A 284 -13.06 17.84 10.25
CA ALA A 284 -13.28 17.94 11.68
C ALA A 284 -12.18 17.29 12.53
N LEU A 285 -11.74 16.08 12.15
CA LEU A 285 -10.77 15.31 12.94
C LEU A 285 -9.40 16.00 12.98
N SER A 286 -8.87 16.44 11.83
CA SER A 286 -7.59 17.15 11.78
C SER A 286 -7.61 18.47 12.52
N ASN A 287 -8.76 19.17 12.50
CA ASN A 287 -8.92 20.40 13.28
C ASN A 287 -8.88 20.13 14.79
N ALA A 288 -9.59 19.11 15.26
CA ALA A 288 -9.60 18.73 16.67
C ALA A 288 -8.25 18.19 17.15
N GLN A 289 -7.66 17.27 16.37
CA GLN A 289 -6.35 16.69 16.69
C GLN A 289 -5.22 17.71 16.61
N GLY A 290 -5.31 18.69 15.72
CA GLY A 290 -4.34 19.79 15.62
C GLY A 290 -4.24 20.61 16.90
N GLN A 291 -5.30 20.72 17.69
CA GLN A 291 -5.31 21.42 18.99
C GLN A 291 -4.47 20.71 20.06
N ILE A 292 -4.34 19.40 19.95
CA ILE A 292 -3.53 18.55 20.86
C ILE A 292 -2.22 18.09 20.24
N GLY A 293 -1.83 18.67 19.10
CA GLY A 293 -0.56 18.39 18.43
C GLY A 293 -0.50 17.10 17.61
N LEU A 294 -1.60 16.34 17.50
CA LEU A 294 -1.64 15.12 16.69
C LEU A 294 -1.88 15.44 15.21
N LYS A 295 -1.27 14.66 14.36
CA LYS A 295 -1.41 14.73 12.88
C LYS A 295 -1.40 13.35 12.27
N ALA A 296 -2.03 13.21 11.11
CA ALA A 296 -1.89 12.00 10.30
C ALA A 296 -0.41 11.66 10.06
N GLU A 297 -0.09 10.39 10.03
CA GLU A 297 1.28 9.92 9.79
C GLU A 297 1.66 9.98 8.31
N GLY A 298 2.95 10.17 8.04
CA GLY A 298 3.54 10.05 6.70
C GLY A 298 3.55 11.33 5.87
N ASN A 299 3.40 11.18 4.56
CA ASN A 299 3.40 12.28 3.58
C ASN A 299 1.99 12.88 3.49
N ILE A 300 1.76 13.97 4.20
CA ILE A 300 0.43 14.61 4.28
C ILE A 300 0.20 15.45 3.02
N GLN A 301 -0.84 15.10 2.26
CA GLN A 301 -1.33 15.82 1.10
C GLN A 301 -2.67 16.47 1.43
N THR A 302 -2.67 17.79 1.62
CA THR A 302 -3.90 18.55 1.88
C THR A 302 -4.68 18.79 0.61
N ILE A 303 -5.94 18.36 0.59
CA ILE A 303 -6.83 18.46 -0.55
C ILE A 303 -7.88 19.52 -0.31
N LYS A 304 -8.08 20.41 -1.28
CA LYS A 304 -9.12 21.43 -1.24
C LYS A 304 -10.41 20.89 -1.87
N VAL A 305 -11.53 21.12 -1.21
CA VAL A 305 -12.85 20.94 -1.82
C VAL A 305 -13.03 22.01 -2.90
N PRO A 306 -13.59 21.67 -4.09
CA PRO A 306 -13.89 22.67 -5.11
C PRO A 306 -14.76 23.82 -4.55
N ILE A 307 -14.43 25.06 -4.95
CA ILE A 307 -15.04 26.31 -4.41
C ILE A 307 -16.57 26.29 -4.50
N TYR A 308 -17.13 25.75 -5.56
CA TYR A 308 -18.59 25.66 -5.75
C TYR A 308 -19.27 24.88 -4.61
N PHE A 309 -18.68 23.78 -4.17
CA PHE A 309 -19.22 22.98 -3.06
C PHE A 309 -19.06 23.68 -1.70
N ASP A 310 -17.95 24.39 -1.52
CA ASP A 310 -17.68 25.13 -0.29
C ASP A 310 -18.68 26.29 -0.11
N ILE A 311 -19.08 26.97 -1.20
CA ILE A 311 -20.06 28.04 -1.19
C ILE A 311 -21.47 27.51 -0.94
N THR A 312 -21.90 26.44 -1.63
CA THR A 312 -23.24 25.86 -1.45
C THR A 312 -23.40 25.24 -0.08
N ALA A 313 -22.38 24.57 0.44
CA ALA A 313 -22.41 24.01 1.78
C ALA A 313 -22.44 25.08 2.88
N LYS A 314 -21.72 26.20 2.69
CA LYS A 314 -21.77 27.34 3.62
C LYS A 314 -23.12 28.06 3.63
N ALA A 315 -23.83 28.08 2.50
CA ALA A 315 -25.17 28.70 2.43
C ALA A 315 -26.25 27.89 3.15
N THR A 316 -26.01 26.59 3.39
CA THR A 316 -27.01 25.65 3.95
C THR A 316 -26.64 25.04 5.30
N SER A 317 -25.40 25.21 5.77
CA SER A 317 -24.85 24.49 6.93
C SER A 317 -24.04 25.41 7.85
N THR A 318 -24.03 25.09 9.15
CA THR A 318 -23.09 25.69 10.07
C THR A 318 -21.65 25.27 9.72
N ASP A 319 -20.63 26.04 10.13
CA ASP A 319 -19.23 25.69 9.91
C ASP A 319 -18.87 24.30 10.47
N ILE A 320 -19.52 23.89 11.55
CA ILE A 320 -19.39 22.56 12.16
C ILE A 320 -19.90 21.46 11.20
N ALA A 321 -21.11 21.61 10.67
CA ALA A 321 -21.70 20.63 9.76
C ALA A 321 -20.86 20.48 8.46
N LEU A 322 -20.33 21.59 7.94
CA LEU A 322 -19.42 21.55 6.78
C LEU A 322 -18.10 20.84 7.11
N SER A 323 -17.54 21.08 8.29
CA SER A 323 -16.30 20.41 8.74
C SER A 323 -16.51 18.91 8.92
N LEU A 324 -17.64 18.49 9.48
CA LEU A 324 -18.03 17.08 9.59
C LEU A 324 -18.22 16.43 8.24
N TRP A 325 -18.93 17.10 7.30
CA TRP A 325 -19.10 16.59 5.94
C TRP A 325 -17.75 16.40 5.23
N LYS A 326 -16.82 17.36 5.37
CA LYS A 326 -15.45 17.25 4.82
C LYS A 326 -14.69 16.04 5.36
N HIS A 327 -15.01 15.59 6.57
CA HIS A 327 -14.44 14.39 7.15
C HIS A 327 -14.97 13.09 6.52
N THR A 328 -16.19 13.07 6.02
CA THR A 328 -16.85 11.83 5.56
C THR A 328 -16.21 11.20 4.32
N MET A 329 -16.40 9.88 4.16
CA MET A 329 -16.05 9.15 2.92
C MET A 329 -16.81 9.68 1.71
N GLY A 330 -18.01 10.25 1.89
CA GLY A 330 -18.77 10.91 0.84
C GLY A 330 -17.99 12.05 0.18
N CYS A 331 -17.39 12.93 0.99
CA CYS A 331 -16.51 14.00 0.51
C CYS A 331 -15.25 13.46 -0.16
N VAL A 332 -14.58 12.49 0.48
CA VAL A 332 -13.36 11.87 -0.05
C VAL A 332 -13.63 11.24 -1.42
N LYS A 333 -14.68 10.44 -1.56
CA LYS A 333 -15.08 9.81 -2.84
C LYS A 333 -15.40 10.86 -3.91
N TYR A 334 -16.13 11.91 -3.55
CA TYR A 334 -16.44 12.98 -4.48
C TYR A 334 -15.18 13.62 -5.09
N ILE A 335 -14.18 13.89 -4.23
CA ILE A 335 -12.92 14.51 -4.66
C ILE A 335 -12.14 13.60 -5.63
N PHE A 336 -12.07 12.31 -5.35
CA PHE A 336 -11.26 11.37 -6.14
C PHE A 336 -11.99 10.71 -7.31
N ASN A 337 -13.32 10.90 -7.44
CA ASN A 337 -14.10 10.40 -8.59
C ASN A 337 -14.20 11.40 -9.75
N LYS A 338 -13.73 12.63 -9.58
CA LYS A 338 -13.55 13.60 -10.66
C LYS A 338 -12.19 13.45 -11.30
#